data_fe0b8043909386120cb462b697415279
#
_entry.id   fe0b8043909386120cb462b697415279
#
_cell.length_a   1.000
_cell.length_b   1.000
_cell.length_c   1.000
_cell.angle_alpha   90.00
_cell.angle_beta   90.00
_cell.angle_gamma   90.00
#
_symmetry.space_group_name_H-M   'P 1'
#
loop_
_entity.id
_entity.type
_entity.pdbx_description
1 polymer ?
#
loop_
_entity_poly.entity_id
_entity_poly.type
_entity_poly.pdbx_seq_one_letter_code
_entity_poly.pdbx_strand_id
1 'polypeptide(L)'
;MVKKGDAILRLSNPLLNIGIMQSEADLAYQENELRNTRISMEQERLALKQERIGIHKEFLTKKRRYEQYRRLLEEQLIAREDYRLATEEYEAAREQLLILDERIRQDSLFRLTQIASLDENILNMKRSLTLVRERLENLKVKAPIDGQVGNLEAQIGQSIAAGEHIGQIITADLKVQALIDEHYVERVVQELPADFTRDGENYKLEVTKVYPEVKEGQFRTDFRFTMGRPENIRAGQTTPEPATGRSRAGGDRPTW
;
A
#
# COMPACT_ATOMS: atom_id res chain seq x y z
N MET A 1 -29.19 -6.28 -11.85
CA MET A 1 -28.21 -7.22 -11.30
C MET A 1 -26.82 -6.70 -11.62
N VAL A 2 -25.93 -6.64 -10.63
CA VAL A 2 -24.53 -6.25 -10.78
C VAL A 2 -23.65 -7.35 -10.21
N LYS A 3 -22.47 -7.54 -10.79
CA LYS A 3 -21.44 -8.45 -10.28
C LYS A 3 -20.43 -7.67 -9.48
N LYS A 4 -19.76 -8.35 -8.57
CA LYS A 4 -18.64 -7.78 -7.83
C LYS A 4 -17.61 -7.16 -8.78
N GLY A 5 -17.31 -5.87 -8.58
CA GLY A 5 -16.39 -5.11 -9.42
C GLY A 5 -17.04 -4.28 -10.51
N ASP A 6 -18.33 -4.48 -10.83
CA ASP A 6 -19.05 -3.66 -11.80
C ASP A 6 -19.15 -2.21 -11.31
N ALA A 7 -18.92 -1.26 -12.22
CA ALA A 7 -19.05 0.16 -11.91
C ALA A 7 -20.52 0.56 -11.76
N ILE A 8 -20.89 1.10 -10.60
CA ILE A 8 -22.26 1.57 -10.32
C ILE A 8 -22.39 3.04 -10.70
N LEU A 9 -21.42 3.86 -10.30
CA LEU A 9 -21.37 5.28 -10.63
C LEU A 9 -19.92 5.77 -10.69
N ARG A 10 -19.73 6.93 -11.31
CA ARG A 10 -18.43 7.59 -11.41
C ARG A 10 -18.53 9.00 -10.84
N LEU A 11 -17.71 9.27 -9.85
CA LEU A 11 -17.53 10.60 -9.29
C LEU A 11 -16.46 11.37 -10.07
N SER A 12 -16.52 12.69 -10.06
CA SER A 12 -15.52 13.57 -10.65
C SER A 12 -14.96 14.49 -9.59
N ASN A 13 -13.62 14.59 -9.53
CA ASN A 13 -12.94 15.53 -8.65
C ASN A 13 -11.82 16.24 -9.43
N PRO A 14 -12.08 17.44 -9.98
CA PRO A 14 -11.10 18.21 -10.74
C PRO A 14 -9.84 18.57 -9.94
N LEU A 15 -9.98 18.87 -8.64
CA LEU A 15 -8.84 19.21 -7.79
C LEU A 15 -7.88 18.04 -7.61
N LEU A 16 -8.41 16.82 -7.50
CA LEU A 16 -7.61 15.60 -7.42
C LEU A 16 -6.82 15.37 -8.72
N ASN A 17 -7.42 15.61 -9.88
CA ASN A 17 -6.75 15.50 -11.17
C ASN A 17 -5.60 16.51 -11.29
N ILE A 18 -5.82 17.76 -10.89
CA ILE A 18 -4.77 18.80 -10.86
C ILE A 18 -3.64 18.38 -9.91
N GLY A 19 -3.97 17.87 -8.73
CA GLY A 19 -2.98 17.40 -7.76
C GLY A 19 -2.12 16.24 -8.29
N ILE A 20 -2.70 15.32 -9.07
CA ILE A 20 -1.95 14.25 -9.75
C ILE A 20 -0.99 14.84 -10.78
N MET A 21 -1.45 15.73 -11.65
CA MET A 21 -0.61 16.36 -12.67
C MET A 21 0.57 17.12 -12.05
N GLN A 22 0.34 17.84 -10.95
CA GLN A 22 1.41 18.52 -10.20
C GLN A 22 2.40 17.53 -9.63
N SER A 23 1.94 16.46 -8.97
CA SER A 23 2.81 15.43 -8.41
C SER A 23 3.62 14.69 -9.47
N GLU A 24 3.07 14.47 -10.66
CA GLU A 24 3.78 13.89 -11.81
C GLU A 24 4.84 14.83 -12.36
N ALA A 25 4.54 16.13 -12.45
CA ALA A 25 5.50 17.14 -12.88
C ALA A 25 6.66 17.28 -11.88
N ASP A 26 6.37 17.31 -10.58
CA ASP A 26 7.38 17.37 -9.52
C ASP A 26 8.27 16.13 -9.52
N LEU A 27 7.68 14.94 -9.71
CA LEU A 27 8.45 13.70 -9.84
C LEU A 27 9.39 13.74 -11.06
N ALA A 28 8.89 14.18 -12.21
CA ALA A 28 9.69 14.30 -13.42
C ALA A 28 10.84 15.31 -13.25
N TYR A 29 10.59 16.41 -12.55
CA TYR A 29 11.62 17.39 -12.21
C TYR A 29 12.72 16.77 -11.34
N GLN A 30 12.35 16.06 -10.27
CA GLN A 30 13.30 15.41 -9.37
C GLN A 30 14.09 14.29 -10.06
N GLU A 31 13.47 13.52 -10.95
CA GLU A 31 14.19 12.51 -11.75
C GLU A 31 15.22 13.14 -12.70
N ASN A 32 14.91 14.29 -13.28
CA ASN A 32 15.86 15.06 -14.10
C ASN A 32 17.01 15.63 -13.26
N GLU A 33 16.70 16.17 -12.07
CA GLU A 33 17.71 16.69 -11.14
C GLU A 33 18.67 15.59 -10.67
N LEU A 34 18.15 14.41 -10.35
CA LEU A 34 18.99 13.25 -10.04
C LEU A 34 19.90 12.88 -11.21
N ARG A 35 19.39 12.91 -12.43
CA ARG A 35 20.19 12.61 -13.62
C ARG A 35 21.32 13.63 -13.81
N ASN A 36 21.02 14.91 -13.68
CA ASN A 36 22.01 15.99 -13.78
C ASN A 36 23.08 15.87 -12.70
N THR A 37 22.65 15.59 -11.47
CA THR A 37 23.55 15.35 -10.33
C THR A 37 24.48 14.18 -10.59
N ARG A 38 23.97 13.06 -11.10
CA ARG A 38 24.81 11.89 -11.48
C ARG A 38 25.83 12.22 -12.56
N ILE A 39 25.44 13.00 -13.57
CA ILE A 39 26.35 13.43 -14.63
C ILE A 39 27.46 14.32 -14.06
N SER A 40 27.11 15.32 -13.25
CA SER A 40 28.08 16.23 -12.61
C SER A 40 29.07 15.46 -11.73
N MET A 41 28.57 14.54 -10.91
CA MET A 41 29.41 13.70 -10.04
C MET A 41 30.34 12.78 -10.84
N GLU A 42 29.91 12.28 -11.99
CA GLU A 42 30.78 11.47 -12.85
C GLU A 42 31.87 12.31 -13.50
N GLN A 43 31.57 13.54 -13.91
CA GLN A 43 32.59 14.48 -14.44
C GLN A 43 33.63 14.79 -13.36
N GLU A 44 33.22 15.06 -12.13
CA GLU A 44 34.13 15.31 -11.01
C GLU A 44 34.99 14.09 -10.68
N ARG A 45 34.42 12.89 -10.67
CA ARG A 45 35.15 11.63 -10.52
C ARG A 45 36.24 11.46 -11.57
N LEU A 46 35.92 11.77 -12.82
CA LEU A 46 36.90 11.70 -13.92
C LEU A 46 38.02 12.74 -13.78
N ALA A 47 37.68 13.96 -13.32
CA ALA A 47 38.69 15.00 -13.06
C ALA A 47 39.65 14.59 -11.92
N LEU A 48 39.13 14.08 -10.79
CA LEU A 48 39.97 13.56 -9.72
C LEU A 48 40.83 12.37 -10.14
N LYS A 49 40.34 11.51 -11.02
CA LYS A 49 41.12 10.41 -11.60
C LYS A 49 42.27 10.90 -12.49
N GLN A 50 42.04 11.95 -13.27
CA GLN A 50 43.10 12.57 -14.09
C GLN A 50 44.17 13.23 -13.21
N GLU A 51 43.74 13.98 -12.17
CA GLU A 51 44.62 14.59 -11.17
C GLU A 51 45.50 13.52 -10.48
N ARG A 52 44.89 12.41 -10.06
CA ARG A 52 45.60 11.29 -9.46
C ARG A 52 46.67 10.70 -10.37
N ILE A 53 46.40 10.55 -11.65
CA ILE A 53 47.39 10.04 -12.63
C ILE A 53 48.57 10.98 -12.69
N GLY A 54 48.36 12.31 -12.72
CA GLY A 54 49.38 13.33 -12.73
C GLY A 54 50.28 13.26 -11.49
N ILE A 55 49.69 13.31 -10.30
CA ILE A 55 50.39 13.27 -9.01
C ILE A 55 51.13 11.92 -8.83
N HIS A 56 50.51 10.82 -9.22
CA HIS A 56 51.15 9.51 -9.16
C HIS A 56 52.40 9.42 -10.06
N LYS A 57 52.36 10.01 -11.26
CA LYS A 57 53.53 10.10 -12.17
C LYS A 57 54.66 10.91 -11.51
N GLU A 58 54.34 12.04 -10.88
CA GLU A 58 55.30 12.87 -10.19
C GLU A 58 55.93 12.10 -9.02
N PHE A 59 55.14 11.48 -8.17
CA PHE A 59 55.61 10.61 -7.09
C PHE A 59 56.59 9.54 -7.60
N LEU A 60 56.26 8.83 -8.67
CA LEU A 60 57.17 7.82 -9.24
C LEU A 60 58.49 8.41 -9.74
N THR A 61 58.47 9.64 -10.24
CA THR A 61 59.68 10.34 -10.68
C THR A 61 60.57 10.73 -9.52
N LYS A 62 59.97 11.31 -8.46
CA LYS A 62 60.69 11.68 -7.23
C LYS A 62 61.22 10.44 -6.49
N LYS A 63 60.44 9.37 -6.42
CA LYS A 63 60.85 8.09 -5.86
C LYS A 63 62.08 7.51 -6.55
N ARG A 64 62.11 7.49 -7.86
CA ARG A 64 63.26 7.00 -8.65
C ARG A 64 64.52 7.82 -8.37
N ARG A 65 64.39 9.18 -8.31
CA ARG A 65 65.50 10.07 -7.97
C ARG A 65 66.03 9.80 -6.55
N TYR A 66 65.15 9.69 -5.58
CA TYR A 66 65.48 9.34 -4.20
C TYR A 66 66.25 8.00 -4.11
N GLU A 67 65.78 6.95 -4.79
CA GLU A 67 66.41 5.63 -4.77
C GLU A 67 67.79 5.66 -5.48
N GLN A 68 67.94 6.44 -6.54
CA GLN A 68 69.21 6.65 -7.22
C GLN A 68 70.20 7.38 -6.30
N TYR A 69 69.79 8.48 -5.69
CA TYR A 69 70.65 9.30 -4.83
C TYR A 69 71.03 8.54 -3.58
N ARG A 70 70.18 7.70 -3.01
CA ARG A 70 70.53 6.82 -1.91
C ARG A 70 71.70 5.90 -2.25
N ARG A 71 71.69 5.25 -3.40
CA ARG A 71 72.81 4.38 -3.87
C ARG A 71 74.11 5.17 -4.09
N LEU A 72 74.01 6.33 -4.72
CA LEU A 72 75.17 7.18 -4.96
C LEU A 72 75.79 7.71 -3.67
N LEU A 73 75.00 7.97 -2.66
CA LEU A 73 75.48 8.36 -1.33
C LEU A 73 76.19 7.19 -0.63
N GLU A 74 75.64 5.97 -0.72
CA GLU A 74 76.30 4.75 -0.19
C GLU A 74 77.66 4.52 -0.84
N GLU A 75 77.80 4.86 -2.10
CA GLU A 75 79.07 4.82 -2.87
C GLU A 75 79.95 6.07 -2.68
N GLN A 76 79.52 7.05 -1.85
CA GLN A 76 80.20 8.33 -1.57
C GLN A 76 80.37 9.22 -2.83
N LEU A 77 79.52 9.09 -3.83
CA LEU A 77 79.61 9.80 -5.13
C LEU A 77 78.84 11.12 -5.14
N ILE A 78 78.06 11.46 -4.10
CA ILE A 78 77.28 12.70 -4.00
C ILE A 78 77.40 13.32 -2.62
N ALA A 79 77.04 14.64 -2.51
CA ALA A 79 76.97 15.33 -1.25
C ALA A 79 75.74 14.88 -0.42
N ARG A 80 75.86 14.87 0.89
CA ARG A 80 74.72 14.56 1.80
C ARG A 80 73.53 15.49 1.61
N GLU A 81 73.81 16.75 1.26
CA GLU A 81 72.78 17.75 0.99
C GLU A 81 71.89 17.40 -0.22
N ASP A 82 72.50 16.90 -1.29
CA ASP A 82 71.79 16.47 -2.49
C ASP A 82 70.80 15.30 -2.19
N TYR A 83 71.28 14.36 -1.38
CA TYR A 83 70.40 13.26 -0.93
C TYR A 83 69.26 13.76 -0.02
N ARG A 84 69.54 14.71 0.91
CA ARG A 84 68.55 15.32 1.77
C ARG A 84 67.43 15.98 0.94
N LEU A 85 67.79 16.81 -0.04
CA LEU A 85 66.83 17.42 -0.95
C LEU A 85 65.98 16.40 -1.72
N ALA A 86 66.62 15.35 -2.24
CA ALA A 86 65.89 14.29 -2.96
C ALA A 86 64.92 13.52 -2.00
N THR A 87 65.25 13.38 -0.74
CA THR A 87 64.40 12.78 0.28
C THR A 87 63.19 13.66 0.58
N GLU A 88 63.39 14.95 0.82
CA GLU A 88 62.35 15.93 1.07
C GLU A 88 61.36 16.00 -0.12
N GLU A 89 61.87 16.05 -1.37
CA GLU A 89 61.03 16.04 -2.58
C GLU A 89 60.20 14.76 -2.69
N TYR A 90 60.76 13.61 -2.36
CA TYR A 90 60.07 12.32 -2.39
C TYR A 90 58.97 12.25 -1.31
N GLU A 91 59.28 12.68 -0.06
CA GLU A 91 58.33 12.69 1.05
C GLU A 91 57.16 13.63 0.76
N ALA A 92 57.41 14.83 0.24
CA ALA A 92 56.37 15.77 -0.15
C ALA A 92 55.45 15.20 -1.28
N ALA A 93 56.03 14.58 -2.31
CA ALA A 93 55.24 13.95 -3.35
C ALA A 93 54.41 12.74 -2.85
N ARG A 94 54.96 11.99 -1.88
CA ARG A 94 54.23 10.90 -1.21
C ARG A 94 53.03 11.42 -0.43
N GLU A 95 53.21 12.48 0.34
CA GLU A 95 52.16 13.09 1.15
C GLU A 95 51.03 13.65 0.25
N GLN A 96 51.38 14.33 -0.83
CA GLN A 96 50.40 14.82 -1.83
C GLN A 96 49.54 13.67 -2.37
N LEU A 97 50.17 12.54 -2.72
CA LEU A 97 49.42 11.37 -3.20
C LEU A 97 48.45 10.80 -2.15
N LEU A 98 48.91 10.72 -0.89
CA LEU A 98 48.07 10.24 0.20
C LEU A 98 46.87 11.15 0.48
N ILE A 99 47.08 12.48 0.48
CA ILE A 99 46.01 13.47 0.62
C ILE A 99 44.98 13.35 -0.52
N LEU A 100 45.45 13.18 -1.77
CA LEU A 100 44.56 13.02 -2.89
C LEU A 100 43.77 11.69 -2.81
N ASP A 101 44.41 10.59 -2.44
CA ASP A 101 43.74 9.31 -2.28
C ASP A 101 42.65 9.37 -1.18
N GLU A 102 42.92 10.07 -0.08
CA GLU A 102 41.92 10.31 0.96
C GLU A 102 40.76 11.19 0.47
N ARG A 103 41.07 12.27 -0.29
CA ARG A 103 40.04 13.10 -0.91
C ARG A 103 39.14 12.30 -1.85
N ILE A 104 39.70 11.43 -2.69
CA ILE A 104 38.93 10.55 -3.58
C ILE A 104 38.04 9.61 -2.78
N ARG A 105 38.54 9.07 -1.67
CA ARG A 105 37.77 8.19 -0.80
C ARG A 105 36.57 8.91 -0.19
N GLN A 106 36.80 10.10 0.37
CA GLN A 106 35.73 10.91 0.99
C GLN A 106 34.70 11.34 -0.03
N ASP A 107 35.13 11.78 -1.22
CA ASP A 107 34.26 12.15 -2.32
C ASP A 107 33.39 10.96 -2.78
N SER A 108 33.96 9.75 -2.83
CA SER A 108 33.20 8.55 -3.18
C SER A 108 32.10 8.24 -2.15
N LEU A 109 32.39 8.36 -0.87
CA LEU A 109 31.38 8.18 0.19
C LEU A 109 30.29 9.25 0.13
N PHE A 110 30.67 10.50 -0.07
CA PHE A 110 29.74 11.62 -0.21
C PHE A 110 28.78 11.38 -1.38
N ARG A 111 29.29 11.00 -2.55
CA ARG A 111 28.47 10.70 -3.74
C ARG A 111 27.47 9.57 -3.48
N LEU A 112 27.91 8.47 -2.85
CA LEU A 112 27.04 7.36 -2.52
C LEU A 112 25.88 7.80 -1.60
N THR A 113 26.19 8.58 -0.57
CA THR A 113 25.20 9.08 0.37
C THR A 113 24.21 10.03 -0.31
N GLN A 114 24.72 10.95 -1.13
CA GLN A 114 23.90 11.93 -1.85
C GLN A 114 22.94 11.26 -2.84
N ILE A 115 23.45 10.31 -3.64
CA ILE A 115 22.62 9.57 -4.60
C ILE A 115 21.58 8.73 -3.86
N ALA A 116 21.95 8.05 -2.78
CA ALA A 116 21.00 7.26 -2.00
C ALA A 116 19.86 8.12 -1.43
N SER A 117 20.18 9.31 -0.91
CA SER A 117 19.16 10.25 -0.41
C SER A 117 18.21 10.74 -1.52
N LEU A 118 18.73 11.06 -2.70
CA LEU A 118 17.90 11.48 -3.84
C LEU A 118 17.04 10.33 -4.36
N ASP A 119 17.57 9.12 -4.46
CA ASP A 119 16.82 7.93 -4.87
C ASP A 119 15.69 7.62 -3.86
N GLU A 120 15.94 7.76 -2.56
CA GLU A 120 14.93 7.58 -1.52
C GLU A 120 13.80 8.61 -1.62
N ASN A 121 14.14 9.88 -1.85
CA ASN A 121 13.15 10.93 -2.06
C ASN A 121 12.25 10.63 -3.27
N ILE A 122 12.83 10.22 -4.40
CA ILE A 122 12.08 9.83 -5.60
C ILE A 122 11.18 8.63 -5.31
N LEU A 123 11.65 7.64 -4.57
CA LEU A 123 10.85 6.48 -4.18
C LEU A 123 9.64 6.90 -3.34
N ASN A 124 9.82 7.81 -2.39
CA ASN A 124 8.74 8.33 -1.55
C ASN A 124 7.72 9.13 -2.37
N MET A 125 8.18 9.95 -3.33
CA MET A 125 7.29 10.65 -4.27
C MET A 125 6.49 9.69 -5.14
N LYS A 126 7.10 8.61 -5.65
CA LYS A 126 6.40 7.54 -6.41
C LYS A 126 5.34 6.84 -5.58
N ARG A 127 5.63 6.53 -4.32
CA ARG A 127 4.65 5.95 -3.38
C ARG A 127 3.48 6.90 -3.14
N SER A 128 3.77 8.18 -2.90
CA SER A 128 2.74 9.21 -2.73
C SER A 128 1.84 9.33 -3.97
N LEU A 129 2.43 9.37 -5.15
CA LEU A 129 1.69 9.41 -6.42
C LEU A 129 0.79 8.18 -6.60
N THR A 130 1.27 6.98 -6.23
CA THR A 130 0.47 5.76 -6.27
C THR A 130 -0.77 5.88 -5.38
N LEU A 131 -0.62 6.36 -4.14
CA LEU A 131 -1.75 6.58 -3.22
C LEU A 131 -2.76 7.59 -3.76
N VAL A 132 -2.30 8.64 -4.43
CA VAL A 132 -3.21 9.64 -5.03
C VAL A 132 -3.95 9.04 -6.23
N ARG A 133 -3.28 8.22 -7.05
CA ARG A 133 -3.92 7.47 -8.16
C ARG A 133 -4.96 6.45 -7.66
N GLU A 134 -4.69 5.76 -6.56
CA GLU A 134 -5.68 4.87 -5.93
C GLU A 134 -6.92 5.64 -5.47
N ARG A 135 -6.76 6.85 -4.90
CA ARG A 135 -7.89 7.72 -4.57
C ARG A 135 -8.70 8.11 -5.82
N LEU A 136 -8.06 8.34 -6.95
CA LEU A 136 -8.74 8.60 -8.22
C LEU A 136 -9.53 7.38 -8.70
N GLU A 137 -8.96 6.18 -8.60
CA GLU A 137 -9.69 4.95 -8.92
C GLU A 137 -10.90 4.71 -8.01
N ASN A 138 -10.82 5.10 -6.74
CA ASN A 138 -11.93 5.02 -5.79
C ASN A 138 -13.10 5.98 -6.12
N LEU A 139 -12.89 6.95 -7.01
CA LEU A 139 -14.00 7.74 -7.57
C LEU A 139 -14.89 6.92 -8.52
N LYS A 140 -14.45 5.74 -8.94
CA LYS A 140 -15.28 4.73 -9.60
C LYS A 140 -15.89 3.84 -8.52
N VAL A 141 -17.10 4.14 -8.09
CA VAL A 141 -17.81 3.32 -7.10
C VAL A 141 -18.20 1.99 -7.74
N LYS A 142 -17.62 0.91 -7.25
CA LYS A 142 -17.82 -0.46 -7.76
C LYS A 142 -18.67 -1.28 -6.79
N ALA A 143 -19.40 -2.25 -7.32
CA ALA A 143 -20.14 -3.21 -6.50
C ALA A 143 -19.17 -4.05 -5.64
N PRO A 144 -19.28 -4.05 -4.31
CA PRO A 144 -18.43 -4.86 -3.43
C PRO A 144 -18.80 -6.35 -3.46
N ILE A 145 -20.03 -6.67 -3.83
CA ILE A 145 -20.62 -8.01 -3.84
C ILE A 145 -21.56 -8.15 -5.03
N ASP A 146 -21.89 -9.39 -5.41
CA ASP A 146 -22.94 -9.69 -6.39
C ASP A 146 -24.31 -9.38 -5.80
N GLY A 147 -25.20 -8.77 -6.57
CA GLY A 147 -26.54 -8.45 -6.10
C GLY A 147 -27.33 -7.56 -7.05
N GLN A 148 -28.43 -7.05 -6.55
CA GLN A 148 -29.25 -6.06 -7.22
C GLN A 148 -29.01 -4.69 -6.59
N VAL A 149 -28.72 -3.67 -7.41
CA VAL A 149 -28.70 -2.29 -6.91
C VAL A 149 -30.10 -1.95 -6.41
N GLY A 150 -30.21 -1.61 -5.15
CA GLY A 150 -31.43 -1.16 -4.51
C GLY A 150 -31.70 0.31 -4.78
N ASN A 151 -31.97 1.08 -3.73
CA ASN A 151 -32.17 2.52 -3.86
C ASN A 151 -30.80 3.21 -4.12
N LEU A 152 -30.68 3.89 -5.27
CA LEU A 152 -29.53 4.74 -5.59
C LEU A 152 -29.97 6.20 -5.39
N GLU A 153 -29.44 6.84 -4.36
CA GLU A 153 -29.86 8.21 -3.96
C GLU A 153 -29.06 9.31 -4.68
N ALA A 154 -27.96 8.92 -5.33
CA ALA A 154 -27.09 9.86 -6.04
C ALA A 154 -27.70 10.32 -7.37
N GLN A 155 -27.69 11.64 -7.60
CA GLN A 155 -28.14 12.26 -8.85
C GLN A 155 -26.97 12.83 -9.65
N ILE A 156 -27.12 12.91 -10.96
CA ILE A 156 -26.10 13.51 -11.83
C ILE A 156 -25.95 15.00 -11.50
N GLY A 157 -24.73 15.43 -11.23
CA GLY A 157 -24.41 16.82 -10.85
C GLY A 157 -24.50 17.10 -9.34
N GLN A 158 -24.90 16.13 -8.53
CA GLN A 158 -24.93 16.23 -7.08
C GLN A 158 -23.50 16.19 -6.51
N SER A 159 -23.23 17.02 -5.49
CA SER A 159 -22.01 16.93 -4.69
C SER A 159 -22.20 15.87 -3.61
N ILE A 160 -21.25 14.95 -3.50
CA ILE A 160 -21.27 13.85 -2.53
C ILE A 160 -20.08 14.01 -1.58
N ALA A 161 -20.34 14.00 -0.29
CA ALA A 161 -19.30 14.07 0.73
C ALA A 161 -18.65 12.71 0.99
N ALA A 162 -17.42 12.71 1.52
CA ALA A 162 -16.77 11.47 1.91
C ALA A 162 -17.53 10.79 3.07
N GLY A 163 -17.88 9.50 2.90
CA GLY A 163 -18.66 8.75 3.87
C GLY A 163 -20.18 8.88 3.72
N GLU A 164 -20.66 9.65 2.76
CA GLU A 164 -22.08 9.78 2.47
C GLU A 164 -22.65 8.49 1.88
N HIS A 165 -23.86 8.13 2.31
CA HIS A 165 -24.56 6.96 1.80
C HIS A 165 -25.07 7.24 0.38
N ILE A 166 -24.67 6.41 -0.57
CA ILE A 166 -24.98 6.59 -2.00
C ILE A 166 -26.13 5.65 -2.42
N GLY A 167 -26.21 4.50 -1.80
CA GLY A 167 -27.17 3.46 -2.10
C GLY A 167 -26.81 2.12 -1.47
N GLN A 168 -27.59 1.11 -1.76
CA GLN A 168 -27.38 -0.24 -1.21
C GLN A 168 -27.43 -1.32 -2.28
N ILE A 169 -26.72 -2.42 -2.04
CA ILE A 169 -26.80 -3.62 -2.86
C ILE A 169 -27.55 -4.69 -2.07
N ILE A 170 -28.59 -5.21 -2.66
CA ILE A 170 -29.41 -6.27 -2.09
C ILE A 170 -28.90 -7.60 -2.65
N THR A 171 -28.45 -8.48 -1.77
CA THR A 171 -28.02 -9.83 -2.14
C THR A 171 -29.20 -10.73 -2.39
N ALA A 172 -28.99 -11.78 -3.18
CA ALA A 172 -30.01 -12.80 -3.39
C ALA A 172 -30.28 -13.69 -2.16
N ASP A 173 -29.33 -13.69 -1.20
CA ASP A 173 -29.48 -14.43 0.06
C ASP A 173 -30.39 -13.69 1.01
N LEU A 174 -31.67 -14.04 0.93
CA LEU A 174 -32.68 -13.55 1.87
C LEU A 174 -32.65 -14.41 3.13
N LYS A 175 -32.69 -13.74 4.28
CA LYS A 175 -32.91 -14.36 5.58
C LYS A 175 -34.28 -13.94 6.13
N VAL A 176 -34.90 -14.82 6.85
CA VAL A 176 -36.11 -14.50 7.62
C VAL A 176 -35.63 -14.13 9.02
N GLN A 177 -36.13 -13.03 9.55
CA GLN A 177 -35.85 -12.59 10.91
C GLN A 177 -37.17 -12.66 11.69
N ALA A 178 -37.13 -13.35 12.81
CA ALA A 178 -38.30 -13.41 13.72
C ALA A 178 -37.89 -12.89 15.11
N LEU A 179 -38.88 -12.28 15.78
CA LEU A 179 -38.83 -11.96 17.19
C LEU A 179 -39.57 -13.08 17.92
N ILE A 180 -38.91 -13.74 18.86
CA ILE A 180 -39.41 -14.90 19.59
C ILE A 180 -39.45 -14.53 21.06
N ASP A 181 -40.51 -14.96 21.75
CA ASP A 181 -40.71 -14.72 23.18
C ASP A 181 -39.58 -15.34 24.02
N GLU A 182 -39.13 -14.65 25.04
CA GLU A 182 -38.00 -15.04 25.90
C GLU A 182 -38.17 -16.41 26.59
N HIS A 183 -39.41 -16.86 26.80
CA HIS A 183 -39.68 -18.19 27.35
C HIS A 183 -39.14 -19.34 26.50
N TYR A 184 -38.85 -19.08 25.24
CA TYR A 184 -38.33 -20.08 24.31
C TYR A 184 -36.81 -19.99 24.09
N VAL A 185 -36.10 -19.10 24.79
CA VAL A 185 -34.66 -18.85 24.57
C VAL A 185 -33.80 -20.10 24.73
N GLU A 186 -34.12 -20.98 25.70
CA GLU A 186 -33.39 -22.22 25.94
C GLU A 186 -33.70 -23.32 24.89
N ARG A 187 -34.80 -23.18 24.16
CA ARG A 187 -35.25 -24.17 23.16
C ARG A 187 -34.82 -23.83 21.74
N VAL A 188 -34.60 -22.56 21.47
CA VAL A 188 -34.19 -22.10 20.15
C VAL A 188 -32.66 -22.11 20.04
N VAL A 189 -32.15 -23.14 19.41
CA VAL A 189 -30.70 -23.33 19.19
C VAL A 189 -30.37 -23.26 17.70
N GLN A 190 -29.12 -23.05 17.40
CA GLN A 190 -28.66 -23.07 16.00
C GLN A 190 -28.97 -24.42 15.34
N GLU A 191 -29.22 -24.41 14.04
CA GLU A 191 -29.58 -25.59 13.23
C GLU A 191 -30.96 -26.20 13.58
N LEU A 192 -31.75 -25.53 14.42
CA LEU A 192 -33.10 -25.97 14.66
C LEU A 192 -33.96 -25.81 13.41
N PRO A 193 -34.63 -26.87 12.92
CA PRO A 193 -35.55 -26.76 11.79
C PRO A 193 -36.82 -26.02 12.18
N ALA A 194 -37.28 -25.15 11.27
CA ALA A 194 -38.52 -24.41 11.42
C ALA A 194 -39.32 -24.46 10.12
N ASP A 195 -40.62 -24.36 10.18
CA ASP A 195 -41.50 -24.31 9.04
C ASP A 195 -42.01 -22.85 8.88
N PHE A 196 -42.04 -22.38 7.66
CA PHE A 196 -42.57 -21.08 7.28
C PHE A 196 -43.65 -21.27 6.24
N THR A 197 -44.87 -20.89 6.58
CA THR A 197 -46.01 -21.00 5.67
C THR A 197 -46.33 -19.65 5.05
N ARG A 198 -46.48 -19.62 3.72
CA ARG A 198 -46.88 -18.42 2.98
C ARG A 198 -47.72 -18.80 1.78
N ASP A 199 -48.84 -18.11 1.60
CA ASP A 199 -49.77 -18.33 0.48
C ASP A 199 -50.23 -19.79 0.34
N GLY A 200 -50.30 -20.52 1.49
CA GLY A 200 -50.69 -21.94 1.54
C GLY A 200 -49.54 -22.93 1.23
N GLU A 201 -48.37 -22.44 0.92
CA GLU A 201 -47.16 -23.28 0.72
C GLU A 201 -46.25 -23.27 1.95
N ASN A 202 -45.63 -24.42 2.21
CA ASN A 202 -44.77 -24.62 3.37
C ASN A 202 -43.30 -24.65 2.96
N TYR A 203 -42.51 -23.72 3.46
CA TYR A 203 -41.08 -23.60 3.22
C TYR A 203 -40.31 -24.04 4.48
N LYS A 204 -39.18 -24.72 4.23
CA LYS A 204 -38.34 -25.17 5.34
C LYS A 204 -37.25 -24.15 5.63
N LEU A 205 -37.17 -23.79 6.90
CA LEU A 205 -36.16 -22.89 7.44
C LEU A 205 -35.28 -23.62 8.44
N GLU A 206 -34.14 -23.04 8.71
CA GLU A 206 -33.18 -23.45 9.72
C GLU A 206 -32.64 -22.23 10.45
N VAL A 207 -32.57 -22.33 11.80
CA VAL A 207 -31.98 -21.29 12.62
C VAL A 207 -30.51 -21.11 12.30
N THR A 208 -30.15 -19.94 11.83
CA THR A 208 -28.74 -19.61 11.52
C THR A 208 -28.07 -18.90 12.69
N LYS A 209 -28.81 -18.00 13.35
CA LYS A 209 -28.27 -17.21 14.46
C LYS A 209 -29.35 -16.83 15.45
N VAL A 210 -29.04 -17.05 16.72
CA VAL A 210 -29.85 -16.57 17.87
C VAL A 210 -29.09 -15.40 18.49
N TYR A 211 -29.79 -14.27 18.68
CA TYR A 211 -29.20 -13.10 19.33
C TYR A 211 -29.53 -13.16 20.82
N PRO A 212 -28.53 -13.10 21.72
CA PRO A 212 -28.75 -13.27 23.16
C PRO A 212 -29.40 -12.06 23.82
N GLU A 213 -29.58 -10.96 23.11
CA GLU A 213 -30.15 -9.74 23.64
C GLU A 213 -31.69 -9.85 23.62
N VAL A 214 -32.31 -9.76 24.80
CA VAL A 214 -33.78 -9.70 24.97
C VAL A 214 -34.21 -8.24 25.05
N LYS A 215 -35.17 -7.84 24.21
CA LYS A 215 -35.82 -6.52 24.23
C LYS A 215 -37.32 -6.71 24.26
N GLU A 216 -37.97 -6.04 25.16
CA GLU A 216 -39.46 -6.10 25.34
C GLU A 216 -39.98 -7.53 25.46
N GLY A 217 -39.24 -8.43 26.19
CA GLY A 217 -39.63 -9.82 26.37
C GLY A 217 -39.42 -10.71 25.13
N GLN A 218 -38.72 -10.25 24.12
CA GLN A 218 -38.46 -11.00 22.89
C GLN A 218 -36.99 -10.98 22.53
N PHE A 219 -36.51 -12.05 21.90
CA PHE A 219 -35.18 -12.13 21.30
C PHE A 219 -35.26 -12.33 19.79
N ARG A 220 -34.25 -11.84 19.11
CA ARG A 220 -34.14 -11.89 17.65
C ARG A 220 -33.47 -13.17 17.19
N THR A 221 -34.03 -13.82 16.17
CA THR A 221 -33.49 -15.03 15.57
C THR A 221 -33.52 -14.90 14.05
N ASP A 222 -32.39 -15.24 13.42
CA ASP A 222 -32.27 -15.26 11.97
C ASP A 222 -32.38 -16.70 11.45
N PHE A 223 -33.16 -16.87 10.38
CA PHE A 223 -33.41 -18.15 9.71
C PHE A 223 -32.99 -18.06 8.26
N ARG A 224 -32.53 -19.16 7.70
CA ARG A 224 -32.32 -19.32 6.25
C ARG A 224 -33.27 -20.35 5.67
N PHE A 225 -33.57 -20.21 4.39
CA PHE A 225 -34.30 -21.23 3.64
C PHE A 225 -33.39 -22.41 3.35
N THR A 226 -33.84 -23.64 3.65
CA THR A 226 -33.08 -24.88 3.36
C THR A 226 -33.57 -25.57 2.10
N MET A 227 -34.84 -25.50 1.79
CA MET A 227 -35.46 -26.06 0.58
C MET A 227 -36.45 -25.07 -0.03
N GLY A 228 -36.12 -24.54 -1.21
CA GLY A 228 -36.96 -23.61 -1.91
C GLY A 228 -37.14 -22.26 -1.18
N ARG A 229 -37.52 -21.26 -1.90
CA ARG A 229 -37.90 -19.95 -1.34
C ARG A 229 -39.11 -19.41 -2.10
N PRO A 230 -39.95 -18.59 -1.48
CA PRO A 230 -41.04 -17.93 -2.21
C PRO A 230 -40.48 -17.02 -3.32
N GLU A 231 -41.02 -17.10 -4.53
CA GLU A 231 -40.56 -16.29 -5.65
C GLU A 231 -40.79 -14.78 -5.45
N ASN A 232 -41.85 -14.44 -4.71
CA ASN A 232 -42.33 -13.04 -4.52
C ASN A 232 -41.92 -12.43 -3.17
N ILE A 233 -40.82 -12.91 -2.53
CA ILE A 233 -40.35 -12.33 -1.27
C ILE A 233 -39.34 -11.20 -1.54
N ARG A 234 -39.54 -10.08 -0.85
CA ARG A 234 -38.65 -8.90 -0.94
C ARG A 234 -37.98 -8.61 0.38
N ALA A 235 -36.76 -8.09 0.32
CA ALA A 235 -36.07 -7.61 1.53
C ALA A 235 -36.87 -6.50 2.22
N GLY A 236 -36.97 -6.56 3.56
CA GLY A 236 -37.73 -5.60 4.37
C GLY A 236 -39.25 -5.88 4.42
N GLN A 237 -39.71 -6.97 3.82
CA GLN A 237 -41.12 -7.34 3.90
C GLN A 237 -41.44 -8.03 5.24
N THR A 238 -42.46 -7.54 5.92
CA THR A 238 -43.01 -8.20 7.12
C THR A 238 -44.11 -9.17 6.73
N THR A 239 -44.10 -10.38 7.28
CA THR A 239 -45.12 -11.37 7.04
C THR A 239 -45.94 -11.56 8.31
N PRO A 240 -47.30 -11.58 8.23
CA PRO A 240 -48.16 -11.72 9.44
C PRO A 240 -48.24 -13.13 9.96
N GLU A 241 -47.78 -14.16 9.25
CA GLU A 241 -47.86 -15.55 9.70
C GLU A 241 -46.63 -15.96 10.53
N PRO A 242 -46.78 -16.50 11.73
CA PRO A 242 -45.69 -16.96 12.58
C PRO A 242 -45.01 -18.22 12.00
N ALA A 243 -43.70 -18.30 12.11
CA ALA A 243 -42.97 -19.53 11.84
C ALA A 243 -43.28 -20.55 12.92
N THR A 244 -43.69 -21.77 12.55
CA THR A 244 -43.94 -22.86 13.49
C THR A 244 -42.71 -23.76 13.62
N GLY A 245 -42.10 -23.84 14.82
CA GLY A 245 -40.96 -24.74 15.10
C GLY A 245 -41.45 -26.15 15.44
N ARG A 246 -40.77 -27.17 14.87
CA ARG A 246 -40.97 -28.58 15.26
C ARG A 246 -39.95 -29.00 16.30
N SER A 247 -40.43 -29.25 17.54
CA SER A 247 -39.62 -29.95 18.55
C SER A 247 -39.52 -31.44 18.19
N ARG A 248 -38.33 -32.02 18.30
CA ARG A 248 -38.09 -33.47 18.10
C ARG A 248 -38.65 -34.37 19.21
N ALA A 249 -39.28 -33.82 20.23
CA ALA A 249 -39.90 -34.57 21.34
C ALA A 249 -41.42 -34.49 21.24
N GLY A 250 -42.05 -35.63 20.84
CA GLY A 250 -43.44 -36.05 21.00
C GLY A 250 -44.54 -34.99 21.11
N GLY A 251 -45.34 -34.87 20.09
CA GLY A 251 -46.79 -34.78 20.24
C GLY A 251 -47.45 -33.41 20.34
N ASP A 252 -46.82 -32.31 20.67
CA ASP A 252 -47.46 -31.00 20.70
C ASP A 252 -46.75 -29.96 19.83
N ARG A 253 -47.50 -29.31 18.93
CA ARG A 253 -46.98 -28.21 18.09
C ARG A 253 -46.97 -26.94 18.91
N PRO A 254 -45.85 -26.39 19.30
CA PRO A 254 -45.84 -25.03 19.81
C PRO A 254 -46.05 -24.07 18.63
N THR A 255 -47.09 -23.29 18.67
CA THR A 255 -47.32 -22.09 17.88
C THR A 255 -46.67 -20.93 18.60
N TRP A 256 -45.76 -20.23 17.95
CA TRP A 256 -45.23 -18.95 18.36
C TRP A 256 -45.59 -17.86 17.41
#